data_70ff2ce656cbce5f152fee5b7feb33b7
#
_entry.id   70ff2ce656cbce5f152fee5b7feb33b7
#
_cell.length_a   1.000
_cell.length_b   1.000
_cell.length_c   1.000
_cell.angle_alpha   90.00
_cell.angle_beta   90.00
_cell.angle_gamma   90.00
#
_symmetry.space_group_name_H-M   'P 1'
#
loop_
_entity.id
_entity.type
_entity.pdbx_description
1 polymer ?
#
loop_
_entity_poly.entity_id
_entity_poly.type
_entity_poly.pdbx_seq_one_letter_code
_entity_poly.pdbx_strand_id
1 'polypeptide(L)'
;MLIQRMSAVFGRLRNETLQLQDGLNIIEAPNETGKSTWCAFLTAMLYGINSRERDKAGFIADKNRYAPWDGGSMSGRLECHADGADLTITRTTRRQTAPMTDFQAVYTGTASPVEGLTGANCGETLLDVSREVFERSAFIRQSGLAITQDAGLERRVASLISSGDEDTSYTEAYDALKKQLNRRRFNKSGQLPALE
;
A
#
# COMPACT_ATOMS: atom_id res chain seq x y z
N MET A 1 6.96 12.29 -2.77
CA MET A 1 7.91 11.15 -2.83
C MET A 1 8.41 10.96 -4.24
N LEU A 2 9.72 10.77 -4.45
CA LEU A 2 10.37 10.47 -5.74
C LEU A 2 11.07 9.12 -5.62
N ILE A 3 10.74 8.17 -6.50
CA ILE A 3 11.35 6.84 -6.51
C ILE A 3 12.62 6.89 -7.36
N GLN A 4 13.75 6.47 -6.79
CA GLN A 4 15.07 6.49 -7.44
C GLN A 4 15.45 5.08 -7.94
N ARG A 5 15.21 4.04 -7.12
CA ARG A 5 15.58 2.67 -7.45
C ARG A 5 14.64 1.66 -6.82
N MET A 6 14.34 0.61 -7.56
CA MET A 6 13.61 -0.56 -7.07
C MET A 6 14.39 -1.82 -7.37
N SER A 7 14.59 -2.72 -6.41
CA SER A 7 15.17 -4.04 -6.60
C SER A 7 14.21 -5.11 -6.09
N ALA A 8 13.93 -6.14 -6.89
CA ALA A 8 12.82 -7.05 -6.64
C ALA A 8 13.15 -8.53 -6.89
N VAL A 9 12.75 -9.36 -5.94
CA VAL A 9 12.47 -10.79 -6.14
C VAL A 9 10.97 -10.96 -5.95
N PHE A 10 10.20 -10.90 -7.05
CA PHE A 10 8.75 -10.77 -6.97
C PHE A 10 8.08 -11.25 -8.27
N GLY A 11 7.28 -12.29 -8.22
CA GLY A 11 6.70 -12.90 -9.41
C GLY A 11 7.78 -13.31 -10.42
N ARG A 12 7.76 -12.68 -11.59
CA ARG A 12 8.75 -12.91 -12.63
C ARG A 12 10.10 -12.19 -12.39
N LEU A 13 10.12 -11.14 -11.58
CA LEU A 13 11.33 -10.37 -11.30
C LEU A 13 12.28 -11.20 -10.44
N ARG A 14 13.44 -11.56 -11.00
CA ARG A 14 14.45 -12.42 -10.35
C ARG A 14 15.66 -11.60 -9.98
N ASN A 15 15.62 -10.94 -8.84
CA ASN A 15 16.68 -10.03 -8.39
C ASN A 15 16.97 -8.92 -9.42
N GLU A 16 15.91 -8.44 -10.06
CA GLU A 16 16.02 -7.38 -11.06
C GLU A 16 16.00 -6.01 -10.38
N THR A 17 16.70 -5.07 -11.01
CA THR A 17 16.78 -3.68 -10.53
C THR A 17 16.28 -2.73 -11.62
N LEU A 18 15.38 -1.84 -11.24
CA LEU A 18 14.90 -0.75 -12.05
C LEU A 18 15.40 0.57 -11.45
N GLN A 19 16.19 1.31 -12.21
CA GLN A 19 16.65 2.65 -11.83
C GLN A 19 15.82 3.69 -12.57
N LEU A 20 15.31 4.67 -11.84
CA LEU A 20 14.50 5.76 -12.37
C LEU A 20 15.28 7.08 -12.25
N GLN A 21 14.95 8.01 -13.14
CA GLN A 21 15.48 9.36 -13.17
C GLN A 21 14.35 10.36 -12.90
N ASP A 22 14.71 11.60 -12.61
CA ASP A 22 13.71 12.64 -12.45
C ASP A 22 12.93 12.88 -13.75
N GLY A 23 11.63 13.09 -13.63
CA GLY A 23 10.74 13.34 -14.75
C GLY A 23 10.17 12.06 -15.38
N LEU A 24 9.97 12.07 -16.69
CA LEU A 24 9.34 11.00 -17.44
C LEU A 24 10.32 9.82 -17.66
N ASN A 25 9.95 8.64 -17.20
CA ASN A 25 10.67 7.41 -17.47
C ASN A 25 9.83 6.51 -18.40
N ILE A 26 10.41 6.06 -19.49
CA ILE A 26 9.78 5.16 -20.46
C ILE A 26 10.43 3.78 -20.32
N ILE A 27 9.62 2.79 -19.96
CA ILE A 27 10.09 1.40 -19.81
C ILE A 27 9.54 0.60 -20.99
N GLU A 28 10.40 0.36 -21.98
CA GLU A 28 10.09 -0.47 -23.13
C GLU A 28 10.67 -1.87 -22.95
N ALA A 29 9.82 -2.88 -23.10
CA ALA A 29 10.24 -4.28 -23.04
C ALA A 29 9.17 -5.18 -23.70
N PRO A 30 9.51 -6.38 -24.19
CA PRO A 30 8.56 -7.33 -24.75
C PRO A 30 7.43 -7.67 -23.79
N ASN A 31 6.38 -8.31 -24.30
CA ASN A 31 5.31 -8.81 -23.46
C ASN A 31 5.85 -9.87 -22.47
N GLU A 32 5.21 -9.97 -21.32
CA GLU A 32 5.57 -10.92 -20.25
C GLU A 32 6.94 -10.71 -19.58
N THR A 33 7.62 -9.59 -19.81
CA THR A 33 8.91 -9.29 -19.17
C THR A 33 8.78 -8.76 -17.74
N GLY A 34 7.56 -8.52 -17.23
CA GLY A 34 7.36 -8.05 -15.87
C GLY A 34 7.04 -6.55 -15.73
N LYS A 35 6.75 -5.82 -16.82
CA LYS A 35 6.39 -4.39 -16.75
C LYS A 35 5.27 -4.13 -15.73
N SER A 36 4.16 -4.85 -15.82
CA SER A 36 3.04 -4.74 -14.86
C SER A 36 3.39 -5.28 -13.48
N THR A 37 4.38 -6.17 -13.39
CA THR A 37 4.85 -6.71 -12.11
C THR A 37 5.57 -5.64 -11.29
N TRP A 38 6.27 -4.70 -11.93
CA TRP A 38 6.87 -3.55 -11.24
C TRP A 38 5.82 -2.65 -10.57
N CYS A 39 4.66 -2.43 -11.22
CA CYS A 39 3.56 -1.68 -10.60
C CYS A 39 3.01 -2.39 -9.36
N ALA A 40 2.77 -3.70 -9.46
CA ALA A 40 2.32 -4.50 -8.33
C ALA A 40 3.37 -4.59 -7.21
N PHE A 41 4.65 -4.68 -7.59
CA PHE A 41 5.76 -4.64 -6.64
C PHE A 41 5.81 -3.32 -5.87
N LEU A 42 5.65 -2.18 -6.54
CA LEU A 42 5.62 -0.88 -5.88
C LEU A 42 4.46 -0.81 -4.86
N THR A 43 3.27 -1.26 -5.24
CA THR A 43 2.14 -1.36 -4.29
C THR A 43 2.48 -2.25 -3.09
N ALA A 44 3.12 -3.40 -3.33
CA ALA A 44 3.52 -4.30 -2.26
C ALA A 44 4.61 -3.70 -1.35
N MET A 45 5.53 -2.91 -1.91
CA MET A 45 6.54 -2.20 -1.11
C MET A 45 5.93 -1.14 -0.20
N LEU A 46 4.94 -0.40 -0.67
CA LEU A 46 4.29 0.68 0.07
C LEU A 46 3.25 0.16 1.08
N TYR A 47 2.36 -0.72 0.64
CA TYR A 47 1.19 -1.14 1.44
C TYR A 47 1.24 -2.60 1.93
N GLY A 48 2.27 -3.35 1.53
CA GLY A 48 2.37 -4.78 1.84
C GLY A 48 1.46 -5.67 1.00
N ILE A 49 1.45 -6.97 1.31
CA ILE A 49 0.61 -7.98 0.68
C ILE A 49 -0.40 -8.50 1.70
N ASN A 50 -1.68 -8.58 1.30
CA ASN A 50 -2.71 -9.15 2.15
C ASN A 50 -2.55 -10.69 2.27
N SER A 51 -1.91 -11.12 3.35
CA SER A 51 -1.64 -12.55 3.60
C SER A 51 -2.89 -13.36 3.93
N ARG A 52 -3.99 -12.71 4.35
CA ARG A 52 -5.26 -13.38 4.70
C ARG A 52 -6.11 -13.68 3.47
N GLU A 53 -5.84 -13.01 2.36
CA GLU A 53 -6.56 -13.21 1.12
C GLU A 53 -6.34 -14.62 0.58
N ARG A 54 -7.38 -15.22 0.00
CA ARG A 54 -7.37 -16.57 -0.56
C ARG A 54 -7.79 -16.56 -2.02
N ASP A 55 -7.29 -17.52 -2.77
CA ASP A 55 -7.72 -17.73 -4.14
C ASP A 55 -9.20 -18.10 -4.18
N LYS A 56 -9.89 -17.63 -5.20
CA LYS A 56 -11.29 -17.89 -5.51
C LYS A 56 -11.42 -18.14 -7.01
N ALA A 57 -12.56 -18.67 -7.47
CA ALA A 57 -12.83 -18.83 -8.88
C ALA A 57 -12.66 -17.49 -9.63
N GLY A 58 -11.74 -17.44 -10.58
CA GLY A 58 -11.42 -16.24 -11.37
C GLY A 58 -10.52 -15.20 -10.66
N PHE A 59 -10.08 -15.46 -9.43
CA PHE A 59 -9.23 -14.55 -8.66
C PHE A 59 -8.10 -15.30 -7.98
N ILE A 60 -6.86 -14.84 -8.19
CA ILE A 60 -5.67 -15.35 -7.52
C ILE A 60 -5.17 -14.26 -6.56
N ALA A 61 -5.04 -14.60 -5.28
CA ALA A 61 -4.52 -13.70 -4.27
C ALA A 61 -3.08 -13.26 -4.59
N ASP A 62 -2.74 -12.01 -4.33
CA ASP A 62 -1.45 -11.42 -4.70
C ASP A 62 -0.26 -12.21 -4.17
N LYS A 63 -0.37 -12.77 -2.96
CA LYS A 63 0.68 -13.64 -2.38
C LYS A 63 1.00 -14.87 -3.21
N ASN A 64 0.02 -15.40 -3.96
CA ASN A 64 0.18 -16.56 -4.84
C ASN A 64 0.48 -16.12 -6.27
N ARG A 65 -0.18 -15.05 -6.74
CA ARG A 65 0.02 -14.47 -8.07
C ARG A 65 1.46 -14.03 -8.31
N TYR A 66 2.07 -13.43 -7.30
CA TYR A 66 3.43 -12.88 -7.38
C TYR A 66 4.47 -13.71 -6.63
N ALA A 67 4.15 -14.96 -6.27
CA ALA A 67 5.14 -15.89 -5.76
C ALA A 67 6.25 -16.08 -6.81
N PRO A 68 7.55 -16.02 -6.42
CA PRO A 68 8.63 -16.29 -7.35
C PRO A 68 8.49 -17.68 -7.96
N TRP A 69 8.66 -17.79 -9.27
CA TRP A 69 8.46 -19.04 -10.01
C TRP A 69 9.47 -20.13 -9.70
N ASP A 70 10.60 -19.77 -9.11
CA ASP A 70 11.63 -20.68 -8.62
C ASP A 70 11.37 -21.23 -7.20
N GLY A 71 10.22 -20.85 -6.60
CA GLY A 71 9.87 -21.23 -5.24
C GLY A 71 10.60 -20.43 -4.15
N GLY A 72 11.38 -19.43 -4.53
CA GLY A 72 12.08 -18.55 -3.59
C GLY A 72 11.15 -17.66 -2.77
N SER A 73 11.72 -16.91 -1.85
CA SER A 73 10.99 -15.94 -1.03
C SER A 73 10.92 -14.59 -1.71
N MET A 74 9.74 -13.95 -1.67
CA MET A 74 9.60 -12.56 -2.10
C MET A 74 10.47 -11.65 -1.25
N SER A 75 11.13 -10.70 -1.90
CA SER A 75 11.85 -9.63 -1.23
C SER A 75 11.92 -8.39 -2.12
N GLY A 76 12.14 -7.25 -1.50
CA GLY A 76 12.25 -5.99 -2.21
C GLY A 76 13.00 -4.93 -1.46
N ARG A 77 13.58 -4.02 -2.24
CA ARG A 77 14.21 -2.79 -1.78
C ARG A 77 13.72 -1.63 -2.66
N LEU A 78 13.31 -0.57 -2.02
CA LEU A 78 12.87 0.67 -2.62
C LEU A 78 13.73 1.80 -2.07
N GLU A 79 14.40 2.54 -2.96
CA GLU A 79 15.11 3.77 -2.60
C GLU A 79 14.33 4.95 -3.16
N CYS A 80 14.01 5.90 -2.30
CA CYS A 80 13.20 7.07 -2.66
C CYS A 80 13.61 8.31 -1.87
N HIS A 81 13.30 9.46 -2.42
CA HIS A 81 13.38 10.75 -1.74
C HIS A 81 11.98 11.14 -1.25
N ALA A 82 11.81 11.36 0.04
CA ALA A 82 10.55 11.78 0.64
C ALA A 82 10.83 12.69 1.84
N ASP A 83 10.02 13.72 2.03
CA ASP A 83 10.11 14.68 3.15
C ASP A 83 11.50 15.26 3.36
N GLY A 84 12.21 15.54 2.24
CA GLY A 84 13.55 16.12 2.26
C GLY A 84 14.68 15.17 2.62
N ALA A 85 14.43 13.86 2.68
CA ALA A 85 15.43 12.84 3.01
C ALA A 85 15.41 11.67 2.00
N ASP A 86 16.56 11.05 1.82
CA ASP A 86 16.68 9.82 1.05
C ASP A 86 16.45 8.61 1.96
N LEU A 87 15.48 7.79 1.60
CA LEU A 87 15.02 6.65 2.36
C LEU A 87 15.27 5.34 1.61
N THR A 88 15.65 4.32 2.35
CA THR A 88 15.72 2.94 1.88
C THR A 88 14.70 2.09 2.64
N ILE A 89 13.73 1.57 1.93
CA ILE A 89 12.67 0.69 2.43
C ILE A 89 12.98 -0.73 1.96
N THR A 90 12.98 -1.67 2.87
CA THR A 90 13.20 -3.10 2.59
C THR A 90 12.03 -3.91 3.11
N ARG A 91 11.53 -4.83 2.29
CA ARG A 91 10.59 -5.86 2.73
C ARG A 91 11.12 -7.23 2.38
N THR A 92 11.04 -8.15 3.34
CA THR A 92 11.44 -9.54 3.15
C THR A 92 10.38 -10.50 3.65
N THR A 93 10.51 -11.76 3.25
CA THR A 93 9.59 -12.83 3.63
C THR A 93 10.23 -13.72 4.67
N ARG A 94 9.72 -13.67 5.89
CA ARG A 94 10.12 -14.57 6.96
C ARG A 94 9.33 -15.89 6.93
N ARG A 95 8.05 -15.80 6.53
CA ARG A 95 7.15 -16.95 6.42
C ARG A 95 6.46 -16.93 5.06
N GLN A 96 6.48 -18.02 4.32
CA GLN A 96 5.84 -18.12 3.00
C GLN A 96 4.33 -17.81 3.01
N THR A 97 3.65 -18.12 4.13
CA THR A 97 2.23 -17.80 4.30
C THR A 97 1.94 -16.31 4.47
N ALA A 98 2.95 -15.51 4.80
CA ALA A 98 2.86 -14.08 5.00
C ALA A 98 4.06 -13.37 4.33
N PRO A 99 4.08 -13.29 2.99
CA PRO A 99 5.20 -12.73 2.25
C PRO A 99 5.32 -11.22 2.48
N MET A 100 6.56 -10.72 2.41
CA MET A 100 6.91 -9.29 2.51
C MET A 100 6.42 -8.58 3.78
N THR A 101 6.23 -9.33 4.87
CA THR A 101 5.80 -8.76 6.16
C THR A 101 6.93 -8.25 7.03
N ASP A 102 8.14 -8.73 6.81
CA ASP A 102 9.33 -8.22 7.51
C ASP A 102 9.72 -6.89 6.86
N PHE A 103 9.67 -5.80 7.63
CA PHE A 103 9.76 -4.43 7.13
C PHE A 103 10.87 -3.68 7.84
N GLN A 104 11.67 -2.96 7.08
CA GLN A 104 12.66 -2.03 7.59
C GLN A 104 12.69 -0.77 6.72
N ALA A 105 12.74 0.40 7.35
CA ALA A 105 12.97 1.68 6.70
C ALA A 105 14.12 2.40 7.40
N VAL A 106 15.11 2.83 6.64
CA VAL A 106 16.28 3.54 7.14
C VAL A 106 16.59 4.75 6.26
N TYR A 107 17.26 5.74 6.81
CA TYR A 107 17.86 6.80 6.00
C TYR A 107 18.96 6.22 5.13
N THR A 108 18.93 6.50 3.82
CA THR A 108 19.84 5.89 2.83
C THR A 108 21.30 6.14 3.19
N GLY A 109 22.10 5.09 3.12
CA GLY A 109 23.52 5.14 3.48
C GLY A 109 23.80 5.09 4.99
N THR A 110 22.76 4.94 5.81
CA THR A 110 22.89 4.81 7.27
C THR A 110 22.20 3.56 7.78
N ALA A 111 22.41 3.22 9.05
CA ALA A 111 21.65 2.20 9.76
C ALA A 111 20.52 2.80 10.62
N SER A 112 20.34 4.12 10.58
CA SER A 112 19.36 4.83 11.42
C SER A 112 17.95 4.56 10.91
N PRO A 113 17.05 4.01 11.73
CA PRO A 113 15.66 3.76 11.33
C PRO A 113 14.91 5.07 11.16
N VAL A 114 13.93 5.06 10.26
CA VAL A 114 12.96 6.15 10.10
C VAL A 114 11.89 5.99 11.17
N GLU A 115 11.85 6.92 12.13
CA GLU A 115 10.90 6.86 13.23
C GLU A 115 9.44 6.98 12.74
N GLY A 116 8.55 6.22 13.35
CA GLY A 116 7.11 6.24 13.02
C GLY A 116 6.74 5.51 11.73
N LEU A 117 7.70 5.14 10.88
CA LEU A 117 7.44 4.41 9.64
C LEU A 117 7.45 2.90 9.88
N THR A 118 6.31 2.26 9.62
CA THR A 118 6.10 0.82 9.84
C THR A 118 5.62 0.14 8.57
N GLY A 119 5.66 -1.20 8.54
CA GLY A 119 5.13 -1.96 7.42
C GLY A 119 3.62 -1.78 7.18
N ALA A 120 2.88 -1.34 8.18
CA ALA A 120 1.43 -1.14 8.07
C ALA A 120 1.05 0.25 7.56
N ASN A 121 1.84 1.30 7.90
CA ASN A 121 1.50 2.68 7.56
C ASN A 121 2.39 3.30 6.46
N CYS A 122 3.36 2.56 5.93
CA CYS A 122 4.38 3.09 5.04
C CYS A 122 3.81 3.88 3.84
N GLY A 123 2.85 3.31 3.12
CA GLY A 123 2.23 3.98 1.98
C GLY A 123 1.41 5.19 2.38
N GLU A 124 0.61 5.08 3.43
CA GLU A 124 -0.22 6.18 3.92
C GLU A 124 0.63 7.33 4.46
N THR A 125 1.69 7.03 5.21
CA THR A 125 2.59 8.06 5.74
C THR A 125 3.37 8.79 4.65
N LEU A 126 3.88 8.06 3.63
CA LEU A 126 4.73 8.66 2.59
C LEU A 126 3.94 9.35 1.47
N LEU A 127 2.69 8.98 1.25
CA LEU A 127 1.88 9.46 0.13
C LEU A 127 0.59 10.17 0.57
N ASP A 128 0.24 10.09 1.85
CA ASP A 128 -1.00 10.62 2.42
C ASP A 128 -2.28 10.11 1.71
N VAL A 129 -2.23 8.87 1.19
CA VAL A 129 -3.37 8.23 0.54
C VAL A 129 -3.48 6.76 0.96
N SER A 130 -4.71 6.25 1.06
CA SER A 130 -4.94 4.83 1.31
C SER A 130 -4.54 3.98 0.10
N ARG A 131 -4.36 2.68 0.33
CA ARG A 131 -4.03 1.72 -0.74
C ARG A 131 -5.04 1.78 -1.89
N GLU A 132 -6.32 1.84 -1.57
CA GLU A 132 -7.41 1.85 -2.55
C GLU A 132 -7.34 3.10 -3.44
N VAL A 133 -7.10 4.25 -2.85
CA VAL A 133 -6.93 5.51 -3.58
C VAL A 133 -5.67 5.45 -4.44
N PHE A 134 -4.54 4.97 -3.89
CA PHE A 134 -3.29 4.82 -4.63
C PHE A 134 -3.43 3.93 -5.86
N GLU A 135 -4.04 2.74 -5.72
CA GLU A 135 -4.21 1.80 -6.83
C GLU A 135 -5.10 2.36 -7.96
N ARG A 136 -5.99 3.30 -7.65
CA ARG A 136 -6.90 3.91 -8.65
C ARG A 136 -6.35 5.20 -9.26
N SER A 137 -5.59 5.98 -8.51
CA SER A 137 -5.06 7.27 -8.96
C SER A 137 -3.67 7.16 -9.57
N ALA A 138 -2.81 6.29 -9.04
CA ALA A 138 -1.42 6.17 -9.46
C ALA A 138 -1.21 5.23 -10.66
N PHE A 139 -2.15 4.31 -10.92
CA PHE A 139 -2.00 3.33 -12.00
C PHE A 139 -3.12 3.41 -13.04
N ILE A 140 -2.78 3.84 -14.25
CA ILE A 140 -3.67 3.71 -15.42
C ILE A 140 -3.41 2.35 -16.06
N ARG A 141 -4.30 1.38 -15.82
CA ARG A 141 -4.20 0.02 -16.35
C ARG A 141 -4.97 -0.11 -17.66
N GLN A 142 -4.54 -1.00 -18.54
CA GLN A 142 -5.22 -1.32 -19.81
C GLN A 142 -6.69 -1.73 -19.67
N SER A 143 -7.05 -2.39 -18.56
CA SER A 143 -8.39 -2.90 -18.26
C SER A 143 -9.09 -2.20 -17.09
N GLY A 144 -8.52 -1.11 -16.57
CA GLY A 144 -8.96 -0.50 -15.32
C GLY A 144 -9.87 0.73 -15.46
N LEU A 145 -10.44 0.98 -16.64
CA LEU A 145 -11.32 2.14 -16.88
C LEU A 145 -12.76 1.97 -16.37
N ALA A 146 -13.13 0.80 -15.88
CA ALA A 146 -14.43 0.63 -15.22
C ALA A 146 -14.42 1.36 -13.86
N ILE A 147 -15.12 2.47 -13.77
CA ILE A 147 -15.36 3.19 -12.52
C ILE A 147 -16.28 2.31 -11.66
N THR A 148 -15.68 1.56 -10.76
CA THR A 148 -16.45 0.90 -9.69
C THR A 148 -16.55 1.85 -8.51
N GLN A 149 -17.72 1.98 -7.92
CA GLN A 149 -17.95 2.79 -6.71
C GLN A 149 -17.01 2.32 -5.59
N ASP A 150 -16.27 3.26 -5.03
CA ASP A 150 -15.36 3.03 -3.90
C ASP A 150 -15.66 4.03 -2.79
N ALA A 151 -16.06 3.50 -1.66
CA ALA A 151 -16.39 4.31 -0.49
C ALA A 151 -15.20 5.14 0.04
N GLY A 152 -13.95 4.76 -0.23
CA GLY A 152 -12.77 5.53 0.14
C GLY A 152 -12.57 6.76 -0.75
N LEU A 153 -12.67 6.56 -2.06
CA LEU A 153 -12.58 7.67 -3.03
C LEU A 153 -13.75 8.62 -2.89
N GLU A 154 -14.99 8.09 -2.75
CA GLU A 154 -16.19 8.92 -2.54
C GLU A 154 -16.07 9.78 -1.28
N ARG A 155 -15.55 9.23 -0.17
CA ARG A 155 -15.33 9.99 1.07
C ARG A 155 -14.32 11.12 0.88
N ARG A 156 -13.21 10.87 0.18
CA ARG A 156 -12.18 11.88 -0.06
C ARG A 156 -12.69 12.98 -0.99
N VAL A 157 -13.41 12.63 -2.05
CA VAL A 157 -14.08 13.60 -2.92
C VAL A 157 -15.14 14.40 -2.16
N ALA A 158 -15.95 13.74 -1.34
CA ALA A 158 -16.96 14.41 -0.51
C ALA A 158 -16.33 15.36 0.54
N SER A 159 -15.19 14.96 1.13
CA SER A 159 -14.41 15.79 2.05
C SER A 159 -13.90 17.06 1.36
N LEU A 160 -13.28 16.94 0.19
CA LEU A 160 -12.80 18.08 -0.61
C LEU A 160 -13.92 19.04 -1.01
N ILE A 161 -15.09 18.51 -1.39
CA ILE A 161 -16.26 19.32 -1.77
C ILE A 161 -16.86 20.03 -0.57
N SER A 162 -16.88 19.39 0.61
CA SER A 162 -17.57 19.92 1.79
C SER A 162 -16.74 20.91 2.61
N SER A 163 -15.43 20.72 2.68
CA SER A 163 -14.54 21.51 3.53
C SER A 163 -13.54 22.36 2.76
N GLY A 164 -13.26 22.03 1.50
CA GLY A 164 -12.17 22.67 0.75
C GLY A 164 -10.78 22.34 1.31
N ASP A 165 -10.70 21.44 2.29
CA ASP A 165 -9.49 21.04 3.01
C ASP A 165 -9.42 19.52 3.09
N GLU A 166 -8.29 18.94 2.70
CA GLU A 166 -8.08 17.49 2.71
C GLU A 166 -8.04 16.90 4.12
N ASP A 167 -7.64 17.70 5.12
CA ASP A 167 -7.43 17.24 6.50
C ASP A 167 -8.69 17.26 7.37
N THR A 168 -9.76 17.94 6.96
CA THR A 168 -11.02 18.03 7.73
C THR A 168 -12.13 17.17 7.11
N SER A 169 -12.38 16.01 7.68
CA SER A 169 -13.46 15.12 7.26
C SER A 169 -14.62 15.14 8.28
N TYR A 170 -15.76 15.74 7.90
CA TYR A 170 -17.02 15.59 8.62
C TYR A 170 -17.38 14.12 8.86
N THR A 171 -17.08 13.25 7.90
CA THR A 171 -17.37 11.81 7.96
C THR A 171 -16.58 11.12 9.06
N GLU A 172 -15.29 11.49 9.27
CA GLU A 172 -14.47 10.92 10.34
C GLU A 172 -14.95 11.37 11.72
N ALA A 173 -15.30 12.64 11.86
CA ALA A 173 -15.90 13.16 13.09
C ALA A 173 -17.25 12.47 13.39
N TYR A 174 -18.09 12.28 12.38
CA TYR A 174 -19.36 11.57 12.50
C TYR A 174 -19.17 10.11 12.89
N ASP A 175 -18.26 9.39 12.24
CA ASP A 175 -17.96 7.98 12.53
C ASP A 175 -17.34 7.81 13.92
N ALA A 176 -16.48 8.73 14.36
CA ALA A 176 -15.92 8.75 15.69
C ALA A 176 -17.02 8.97 16.76
N LEU A 177 -17.93 9.92 16.54
CA LEU A 177 -19.09 10.15 17.42
C LEU A 177 -20.05 8.96 17.44
N LYS A 178 -20.33 8.35 16.29
CA LYS A 178 -21.17 7.15 16.19
C LYS A 178 -20.54 5.96 16.89
N LYS A 179 -19.21 5.79 16.80
CA LYS A 179 -18.47 4.76 17.54
C LYS A 179 -18.54 4.99 19.04
N GLN A 180 -18.44 6.22 19.52
CA GLN A 180 -18.62 6.56 20.92
C GLN A 180 -20.06 6.33 21.40
N LEU A 181 -21.06 6.71 20.59
CA LEU A 181 -22.46 6.47 20.88
C LEU A 181 -22.75 4.96 21.02
N ASN A 182 -22.27 4.17 20.06
CA ASN A 182 -22.42 2.71 20.07
C ASN A 182 -21.72 2.06 21.28
N ARG A 183 -20.54 2.56 21.68
CA ARG A 183 -19.84 2.09 22.88
C ARG A 183 -20.64 2.33 24.16
N ARG A 184 -21.43 3.40 24.21
CA ARG A 184 -22.24 3.73 25.38
C ARG A 184 -23.64 3.08 25.38
N ARG A 185 -24.24 2.93 24.20
CA ARG A 185 -25.66 2.56 24.01
C ARG A 185 -25.89 1.18 23.38
N PHE A 186 -24.84 0.44 23.08
CA PHE A 186 -25.01 -0.82 22.36
C PHE A 186 -25.74 -1.84 23.26
N ASN A 187 -26.89 -2.33 22.78
CA ASN A 187 -27.85 -3.28 23.40
C ASN A 187 -27.28 -4.10 24.57
N LYS A 188 -26.96 -5.12 24.85
CA LYS A 188 -26.50 -5.84 26.04
C LYS A 188 -25.00 -5.65 26.39
N SER A 189 -24.22 -4.96 25.58
CA SER A 189 -22.76 -4.81 25.75
C SER A 189 -22.26 -3.35 25.87
N GLY A 190 -23.15 -2.37 25.85
CA GLY A 190 -22.79 -0.96 26.05
C GLY A 190 -22.60 -0.61 27.52
N GLN A 191 -21.97 0.54 27.77
CA GLN A 191 -21.73 1.02 29.15
C GLN A 191 -23.03 1.37 29.90
N LEU A 192 -24.06 1.86 29.21
CA LEU A 192 -25.36 2.22 29.83
C LEU A 192 -26.16 0.99 30.27
N PRO A 193 -26.32 -0.09 29.47
CA PRO A 193 -26.99 -1.31 29.93
C PRO A 193 -26.26 -2.09 31.05
N ALA A 194 -24.97 -1.77 31.26
CA ALA A 194 -24.22 -2.37 32.38
C ALA A 194 -24.41 -1.63 33.71
N LEU A 195 -25.09 -0.48 33.69
CA LEU A 195 -25.38 0.37 34.86
C LEU A 195 -26.85 0.27 35.31
N GLU A 196 -27.72 -0.36 34.50
CA GLU A 196 -29.11 -0.72 34.81
C GLU A 196 -29.16 -2.14 35.39
#